data_96042929bb397d5ddd2162f0345c9364
#
_entry.id   96042929bb397d5ddd2162f0345c9364
#
_cell.length_a   1.000
_cell.length_b   1.000
_cell.length_c   1.000
_cell.angle_alpha   90.00
_cell.angle_beta   90.00
_cell.angle_gamma   90.00
#
_symmetry.space_group_name_H-M   'P 1'
#
loop_
_entity.id
_entity.type
_entity.pdbx_description
1 polymer ?
#
loop_
_entity_poly.entity_id
_entity_poly.type
_entity_poly.pdbx_seq_one_letter_code
_entity_poly.pdbx_strand_id
1 'polypeptide(L)'
;MKIWPLPDSYDNLLPRKNSQGSFWEDRGDRFNAGIDIYTPENSTLLAVEDGIVIDIDKFTDSSVPFLNDTYYLIIKSPEKINYKYCELDNIKVKIGEQVKAGQELALIKSIVNKDGVNESTPYYIKELIYDNYLSKLHLEMYKAPFTEIRPYEYGNFLGDEKPNSIIDPNVYFMGVKKVANA
;
A
#
# COMPACT_ATOMS: atom_id res chain seq x y z
N MET A 1 5.59 17.57 -8.58
CA MET A 1 6.74 16.63 -8.74
C MET A 1 6.40 15.38 -7.97
N LYS A 2 6.66 14.20 -8.52
CA LYS A 2 6.42 12.91 -7.83
C LYS A 2 7.73 12.36 -7.28
N ILE A 3 7.68 11.79 -6.09
CA ILE A 3 8.81 11.25 -5.36
C ILE A 3 8.57 9.77 -5.07
N TRP A 4 9.63 8.95 -5.10
CA TRP A 4 9.56 7.57 -4.69
C TRP A 4 9.25 7.48 -3.19
N PRO A 5 8.21 6.73 -2.77
CA PRO A 5 7.69 6.80 -1.40
C PRO A 5 8.56 6.11 -0.35
N LEU A 6 9.47 5.21 -0.75
CA LEU A 6 10.27 4.39 0.16
C LEU A 6 11.77 4.49 -0.15
N PRO A 7 12.49 5.42 0.48
CA PRO A 7 13.96 5.55 0.29
C PRO A 7 14.72 4.26 0.57
N ASP A 8 14.24 3.46 1.54
CA ASP A 8 14.89 2.23 2.01
C ASP A 8 14.39 0.95 1.33
N SER A 9 13.53 1.05 0.29
CA SER A 9 13.04 -0.13 -0.44
C SER A 9 14.18 -0.96 -1.01
N TYR A 10 14.01 -2.29 -1.05
CA TYR A 10 15.05 -3.23 -1.50
C TYR A 10 15.51 -2.96 -2.93
N ASP A 11 14.57 -2.50 -3.76
CA ASP A 11 14.87 -2.01 -5.10
C ASP A 11 14.05 -0.76 -5.42
N ASN A 12 14.29 -0.16 -6.58
CA ASN A 12 13.55 1.01 -7.08
C ASN A 12 12.67 0.63 -8.26
N LEU A 13 12.32 -0.63 -8.34
CA LEU A 13 11.57 -1.17 -9.46
C LEU A 13 10.11 -1.32 -9.05
N LEU A 14 9.24 -0.93 -9.96
CA LEU A 14 7.83 -1.28 -9.87
C LEU A 14 7.66 -2.78 -10.13
N PRO A 15 6.72 -3.46 -9.43
CA PRO A 15 6.44 -4.85 -9.69
C PRO A 15 6.10 -5.07 -11.18
N ARG A 16 6.72 -6.07 -11.81
CA ARG A 16 6.43 -6.42 -13.19
C ARG A 16 5.01 -6.97 -13.28
N LYS A 17 4.32 -6.69 -14.38
CA LYS A 17 2.99 -7.24 -14.63
C LYS A 17 2.97 -8.76 -14.41
N ASN A 18 1.99 -9.24 -13.67
CA ASN A 18 1.79 -10.63 -13.27
C ASN A 18 2.90 -11.21 -12.35
N SER A 19 3.75 -10.37 -11.75
CA SER A 19 4.62 -10.79 -10.66
C SER A 19 3.93 -10.56 -9.31
N GLN A 20 4.45 -11.20 -8.27
CA GLN A 20 4.01 -10.98 -6.90
C GLN A 20 4.04 -9.50 -6.54
N GLY A 21 2.95 -9.00 -5.97
CA GLY A 21 2.76 -7.60 -5.60
C GLY A 21 2.42 -6.66 -6.77
N SER A 22 2.22 -7.18 -8.00
CA SER A 22 1.81 -6.33 -9.11
C SER A 22 0.35 -5.90 -9.03
N PHE A 23 0.05 -4.74 -9.65
CA PHE A 23 -1.32 -4.28 -9.77
C PHE A 23 -2.19 -5.31 -10.48
N TRP A 24 -3.33 -5.61 -9.90
CA TRP A 24 -4.31 -6.58 -10.37
C TRP A 24 -3.75 -8.00 -10.52
N GLU A 25 -2.77 -8.36 -9.68
CA GLU A 25 -2.28 -9.73 -9.54
C GLU A 25 -3.43 -10.65 -9.13
N ASP A 26 -3.60 -11.73 -9.87
CA ASP A 26 -4.56 -12.79 -9.53
C ASP A 26 -3.98 -13.64 -8.39
N ARG A 27 -4.64 -13.61 -7.24
CA ARG A 27 -4.30 -14.35 -6.01
C ARG A 27 -5.20 -15.57 -5.79
N GLY A 28 -5.92 -16.00 -6.84
CA GLY A 28 -6.82 -17.13 -6.87
C GLY A 28 -8.29 -16.73 -6.63
N ASP A 29 -8.63 -16.32 -5.42
CA ASP A 29 -9.98 -15.87 -5.04
C ASP A 29 -10.12 -14.34 -4.97
N ARG A 30 -9.05 -13.61 -5.28
CA ARG A 30 -8.98 -12.15 -5.16
C ARG A 30 -7.91 -11.53 -6.06
N PHE A 31 -8.01 -10.22 -6.26
CA PHE A 31 -7.05 -9.44 -7.04
C PHE A 31 -6.37 -8.39 -6.17
N ASN A 32 -5.04 -8.21 -6.33
CA ASN A 32 -4.29 -7.15 -5.66
C ASN A 32 -4.77 -5.77 -6.14
N ALA A 33 -5.38 -4.98 -5.25
CA ALA A 33 -5.96 -3.68 -5.59
C ALA A 33 -4.92 -2.55 -5.79
N GLY A 34 -3.65 -2.81 -5.47
CA GLY A 34 -2.56 -1.86 -5.59
C GLY A 34 -1.27 -2.47 -6.11
N ILE A 35 -0.16 -1.87 -5.74
CA ILE A 35 1.18 -2.44 -5.89
C ILE A 35 1.82 -2.62 -4.54
N ASP A 36 2.65 -3.66 -4.41
CA ASP A 36 3.43 -3.93 -3.21
C ASP A 36 4.89 -3.54 -3.47
N ILE A 37 5.41 -2.61 -2.65
CA ILE A 37 6.81 -2.17 -2.69
C ILE A 37 7.50 -2.69 -1.44
N TYR A 38 8.35 -3.70 -1.60
CA TYR A 38 9.00 -4.38 -0.48
C TYR A 38 10.13 -3.55 0.11
N THR A 39 10.19 -3.53 1.45
CA THR A 39 11.12 -2.70 2.23
C THR A 39 11.34 -3.30 3.61
N PRO A 40 12.44 -2.98 4.32
CA PRO A 40 12.59 -3.36 5.72
C PRO A 40 11.44 -2.81 6.58
N GLU A 41 11.08 -3.54 7.62
CA GLU A 41 10.14 -3.05 8.62
C GLU A 41 10.69 -1.77 9.30
N ASN A 42 9.80 -0.86 9.67
CA ASN A 42 10.12 0.49 10.16
C ASN A 42 10.77 1.43 9.14
N SER A 43 10.79 1.08 7.85
CA SER A 43 11.17 2.02 6.80
C SER A 43 10.27 3.26 6.81
N THR A 44 10.86 4.41 6.56
CA THR A 44 10.13 5.67 6.48
C THR A 44 9.30 5.75 5.20
N LEU A 45 8.00 6.04 5.36
CA LEU A 45 7.10 6.37 4.24
C LEU A 45 7.12 7.86 3.95
N LEU A 46 7.32 8.23 2.69
CA LEU A 46 7.26 9.62 2.19
C LEU A 46 6.02 9.87 1.33
N ALA A 47 5.48 11.09 1.38
CA ALA A 47 4.42 11.52 0.48
C ALA A 47 4.91 11.51 -0.98
N VAL A 48 4.18 10.85 -1.88
CA VAL A 48 4.51 10.77 -3.32
C VAL A 48 4.47 12.14 -3.98
N GLU A 49 3.51 12.96 -3.61
CA GLU A 49 3.35 14.35 -4.10
C GLU A 49 2.61 15.21 -3.08
N ASP A 50 2.52 16.52 -3.37
CA ASP A 50 1.73 17.45 -2.57
C ASP A 50 0.27 17.00 -2.48
N GLY A 51 -0.36 17.22 -1.34
CA GLY A 51 -1.78 16.87 -1.18
C GLY A 51 -2.34 17.24 0.17
N ILE A 52 -3.55 16.74 0.42
CA ILE A 52 -4.24 16.89 1.71
C ILE A 52 -4.62 15.50 2.22
N VAL A 53 -4.36 15.23 3.49
CA VAL A 53 -4.79 13.99 4.15
C VAL A 53 -6.30 14.03 4.32
N ILE A 54 -7.01 13.07 3.72
CA ILE A 54 -8.47 13.04 3.75
C ILE A 54 -9.04 11.93 4.62
N ASP A 55 -8.23 10.89 4.92
CA ASP A 55 -8.66 9.78 5.77
C ASP A 55 -7.46 9.09 6.43
N ILE A 56 -7.66 8.56 7.63
CA ILE A 56 -6.72 7.71 8.38
C ILE A 56 -7.57 6.75 9.20
N ASP A 57 -7.37 5.42 9.02
CA ASP A 57 -8.09 4.43 9.80
C ASP A 57 -7.31 3.11 9.86
N LYS A 58 -7.85 2.13 10.57
CA LYS A 58 -7.29 0.78 10.70
C LYS A 58 -7.35 0.06 9.34
N PHE A 59 -6.25 -0.59 8.96
CA PHE A 59 -6.16 -1.38 7.73
C PHE A 59 -6.33 -2.87 8.00
N THR A 60 -5.55 -3.42 8.94
CA THR A 60 -5.68 -4.80 9.40
C THR A 60 -5.89 -4.85 10.91
N ASP A 61 -6.49 -5.94 11.38
CA ASP A 61 -6.88 -6.10 12.79
C ASP A 61 -6.39 -7.43 13.35
N SER A 62 -5.74 -7.37 14.50
CA SER A 62 -5.21 -8.54 15.23
C SER A 62 -6.28 -9.48 15.80
N SER A 63 -7.57 -9.15 15.65
CA SER A 63 -8.65 -10.12 15.89
C SER A 63 -8.61 -11.29 14.87
N VAL A 64 -7.98 -11.08 13.71
CA VAL A 64 -7.62 -12.14 12.77
C VAL A 64 -6.24 -12.68 13.16
N PRO A 65 -6.12 -13.95 13.57
CA PRO A 65 -4.91 -14.46 14.25
C PRO A 65 -3.60 -14.27 13.49
N PHE A 66 -3.63 -14.36 12.15
CA PHE A 66 -2.44 -14.20 11.30
C PHE A 66 -2.15 -12.74 10.89
N LEU A 67 -2.90 -11.75 11.42
CA LEU A 67 -2.69 -10.33 11.13
C LEU A 67 -2.19 -9.55 12.36
N ASN A 68 -1.35 -8.56 12.11
CA ASN A 68 -1.02 -7.49 13.04
C ASN A 68 -2.00 -6.31 12.86
N ASP A 69 -2.15 -5.47 13.88
CA ASP A 69 -2.81 -4.17 13.72
C ASP A 69 -1.93 -3.26 12.86
N THR A 70 -2.47 -2.80 11.74
CA THR A 70 -1.84 -1.78 10.90
C THR A 70 -2.88 -0.75 10.47
N TYR A 71 -2.40 0.37 9.91
CA TYR A 71 -3.22 1.50 9.52
C TYR A 71 -3.05 1.81 8.03
N TYR A 72 -4.00 2.59 7.49
CA TYR A 72 -3.86 3.25 6.20
C TYR A 72 -4.03 4.75 6.36
N LEU A 73 -3.53 5.50 5.39
CA LEU A 73 -3.86 6.90 5.20
C LEU A 73 -4.14 7.20 3.73
N ILE A 74 -5.03 8.17 3.47
CA ILE A 74 -5.37 8.59 2.12
C ILE A 74 -4.99 10.06 1.93
N ILE A 75 -4.20 10.33 0.89
CA ILE A 75 -3.85 11.69 0.46
C ILE A 75 -4.52 11.97 -0.88
N LYS A 76 -5.29 13.06 -0.93
CA LYS A 76 -5.86 13.59 -2.17
C LYS A 76 -4.91 14.63 -2.76
N SER A 77 -4.43 14.36 -3.97
CA SER A 77 -3.54 15.26 -4.70
C SER A 77 -4.30 16.39 -5.40
N PRO A 78 -3.60 17.47 -5.81
CA PRO A 78 -4.18 18.52 -6.65
C PRO A 78 -4.69 18.01 -8.01
N GLU A 79 -4.10 16.94 -8.53
CA GLU A 79 -4.51 16.29 -9.80
C GLU A 79 -5.76 15.40 -9.64
N LYS A 80 -6.44 15.45 -8.49
CA LYS A 80 -7.65 14.65 -8.17
C LYS A 80 -7.40 13.15 -8.17
N ILE A 81 -6.21 12.74 -7.76
CA ILE A 81 -5.85 11.36 -7.47
C ILE A 81 -5.82 11.18 -5.97
N ASN A 82 -6.36 10.06 -5.50
CA ASN A 82 -6.25 9.64 -4.10
C ASN A 82 -5.21 8.52 -4.01
N TYR A 83 -4.18 8.74 -3.21
CA TYR A 83 -3.18 7.75 -2.85
C TYR A 83 -3.57 7.15 -1.51
N LYS A 84 -3.86 5.87 -1.48
CA LYS A 84 -4.10 5.11 -0.24
C LYS A 84 -2.86 4.28 0.08
N TYR A 85 -2.17 4.69 1.13
CA TYR A 85 -0.97 4.04 1.65
C TYR A 85 -1.37 3.12 2.78
N CYS A 86 -1.06 1.84 2.71
CA CYS A 86 -1.45 0.83 3.68
C CYS A 86 -0.23 0.12 4.28
N GLU A 87 -0.47 -0.67 5.33
CA GLU A 87 0.55 -1.38 6.13
C GLU A 87 1.43 -0.42 6.93
N LEU A 88 0.77 0.51 7.62
CA LEU A 88 1.42 1.60 8.34
C LEU A 88 1.32 1.46 9.86
N ASP A 89 2.30 2.07 10.54
CA ASP A 89 2.29 2.36 11.96
C ASP A 89 2.91 3.75 12.19
N ASN A 90 2.83 4.25 13.42
CA ASN A 90 3.43 5.52 13.82
C ASN A 90 3.15 6.67 12.81
N ILE A 91 1.87 6.89 12.50
CA ILE A 91 1.44 7.94 11.57
C ILE A 91 1.77 9.32 12.17
N LYS A 92 2.44 10.16 11.38
CA LYS A 92 2.98 11.47 11.80
C LYS A 92 2.13 12.66 11.34
N VAL A 93 1.06 12.41 10.61
CA VAL A 93 0.17 13.41 10.04
C VAL A 93 -1.26 13.20 10.52
N LYS A 94 -2.15 14.18 10.32
CA LYS A 94 -3.56 14.13 10.72
C LYS A 94 -4.50 14.48 9.57
N ILE A 95 -5.74 14.05 9.66
CA ILE A 95 -6.79 14.39 8.70
C ILE A 95 -6.92 15.93 8.58
N GLY A 96 -6.99 16.42 7.35
CA GLY A 96 -7.02 17.84 7.01
C GLY A 96 -5.66 18.50 6.85
N GLU A 97 -4.56 17.81 7.19
CA GLU A 97 -3.20 18.35 7.03
C GLU A 97 -2.80 18.41 5.55
N GLN A 98 -2.20 19.53 5.17
CA GLN A 98 -1.54 19.68 3.87
C GLN A 98 -0.13 19.11 3.97
N VAL A 99 0.21 18.20 3.09
CA VAL A 99 1.53 17.56 3.00
C VAL A 99 2.24 17.95 1.73
N LYS A 100 3.57 17.90 1.77
CA LYS A 100 4.45 18.17 0.63
C LYS A 100 5.08 16.88 0.13
N ALA A 101 5.35 16.81 -1.18
CA ALA A 101 6.13 15.72 -1.77
C ALA A 101 7.43 15.51 -0.97
N GLY A 102 7.70 14.27 -0.54
CA GLY A 102 8.85 13.92 0.29
C GLY A 102 8.68 14.16 1.79
N GLN A 103 7.54 14.68 2.24
CA GLN A 103 7.25 14.77 3.68
C GLN A 103 7.07 13.37 4.27
N GLU A 104 7.66 13.15 5.44
CA GLU A 104 7.52 11.92 6.19
C GLU A 104 6.08 11.75 6.71
N LEU A 105 5.47 10.60 6.44
CA LEU A 105 4.07 10.32 6.76
C LEU A 105 3.88 9.30 7.88
N ALA A 106 4.65 8.23 7.87
CA ALA A 106 4.48 7.09 8.76
C ALA A 106 5.71 6.16 8.71
N LEU A 107 5.67 5.06 9.44
CA LEU A 107 6.57 3.93 9.29
C LEU A 107 5.82 2.74 8.68
N ILE A 108 6.54 1.89 7.95
CA ILE A 108 6.01 0.64 7.40
C ILE A 108 5.98 -0.43 8.49
N LYS A 109 4.88 -1.19 8.55
CA LYS A 109 4.70 -2.32 9.46
C LYS A 109 4.15 -3.53 8.73
N SER A 110 4.73 -4.70 8.99
CA SER A 110 4.20 -5.96 8.46
C SER A 110 2.78 -6.23 8.94
N ILE A 111 1.89 -6.63 8.02
CA ILE A 111 0.57 -7.13 8.37
C ILE A 111 0.62 -8.53 8.97
N VAL A 112 1.71 -9.29 8.75
CA VAL A 112 1.77 -10.71 9.08
C VAL A 112 2.17 -10.96 10.52
N ASN A 113 1.28 -11.61 11.28
CA ASN A 113 1.60 -12.24 12.56
C ASN A 113 1.91 -13.72 12.30
N LYS A 114 3.18 -14.09 12.29
CA LYS A 114 3.64 -15.47 12.01
C LYS A 114 3.09 -16.50 12.99
N ASP A 115 2.94 -16.12 14.25
CA ASP A 115 2.49 -17.03 15.32
C ASP A 115 1.02 -17.41 15.18
N GLY A 116 0.24 -16.61 14.47
CA GLY A 116 -1.17 -16.83 14.21
C GLY A 116 -1.48 -17.55 12.89
N VAL A 117 -0.45 -17.89 12.09
CA VAL A 117 -0.63 -18.57 10.80
C VAL A 117 -1.15 -19.99 11.00
N ASN A 118 -2.19 -20.36 10.26
CA ASN A 118 -2.86 -21.65 10.33
C ASN A 118 -3.34 -22.14 8.94
N GLU A 119 -4.10 -23.23 8.90
CA GLU A 119 -4.60 -23.81 7.64
C GLU A 119 -5.51 -22.85 6.86
N SER A 120 -6.31 -22.04 7.55
CA SER A 120 -7.25 -21.08 6.95
C SER A 120 -6.58 -19.79 6.46
N THR A 121 -5.30 -19.58 6.74
CA THR A 121 -4.56 -18.41 6.28
C THR A 121 -4.50 -18.41 4.75
N PRO A 122 -4.85 -17.29 4.08
CA PRO A 122 -4.79 -17.17 2.63
C PRO A 122 -3.43 -17.54 2.05
N TYR A 123 -3.44 -18.16 0.87
CA TYR A 123 -2.22 -18.66 0.24
C TYR A 123 -1.18 -17.55 0.01
N TYR A 124 -1.60 -16.37 -0.47
CA TYR A 124 -0.68 -15.25 -0.70
C TYR A 124 0.05 -14.78 0.58
N ILE A 125 -0.57 -14.90 1.77
CA ILE A 125 0.10 -14.62 3.05
C ILE A 125 1.18 -15.67 3.34
N LYS A 126 0.89 -16.95 3.05
CA LYS A 126 1.88 -18.04 3.22
C LYS A 126 3.07 -17.86 2.27
N GLU A 127 2.84 -17.40 1.04
CA GLU A 127 3.90 -17.07 0.09
C GLU A 127 4.80 -15.93 0.61
N LEU A 128 4.22 -14.85 1.15
CA LEU A 128 5.02 -13.75 1.75
C LEU A 128 5.95 -14.25 2.86
N ILE A 129 5.48 -15.20 3.66
CA ILE A 129 6.30 -15.81 4.73
C ILE A 129 7.41 -16.68 4.14
N TYR A 130 7.08 -17.51 3.15
CA TYR A 130 8.04 -18.39 2.49
C TYR A 130 9.16 -17.61 1.79
N ASP A 131 8.81 -16.54 1.09
CA ASP A 131 9.76 -15.69 0.37
C ASP A 131 10.45 -14.65 1.26
N ASN A 132 10.06 -14.57 2.54
CA ASN A 132 10.54 -13.60 3.52
C ASN A 132 10.29 -12.12 3.13
N TYR A 133 9.23 -11.84 2.38
CA TYR A 133 8.77 -10.50 2.01
C TYR A 133 7.63 -10.02 2.93
N LEU A 134 7.91 -9.91 4.23
CA LEU A 134 6.90 -9.65 5.26
C LEU A 134 6.50 -8.20 5.38
N SER A 135 7.38 -7.28 4.99
CA SER A 135 7.19 -5.85 5.15
C SER A 135 7.21 -5.16 3.80
N LYS A 136 6.21 -4.35 3.55
CA LYS A 136 6.02 -3.64 2.29
C LYS A 136 5.08 -2.46 2.46
N LEU A 137 5.14 -1.51 1.55
CA LEU A 137 4.05 -0.58 1.30
C LEU A 137 3.08 -1.23 0.33
N HIS A 138 1.81 -1.39 0.73
CA HIS A 138 0.73 -1.62 -0.20
C HIS A 138 0.15 -0.27 -0.61
N LEU A 139 0.29 0.10 -1.88
CA LEU A 139 -0.12 1.38 -2.43
C LEU A 139 -1.23 1.22 -3.45
N GLU A 140 -2.39 1.78 -3.14
CA GLU A 140 -3.53 1.86 -4.06
C GLU A 140 -3.72 3.29 -4.57
N MET A 141 -4.26 3.43 -5.78
CA MET A 141 -4.59 4.72 -6.35
C MET A 141 -6.03 4.74 -6.86
N TYR A 142 -6.72 5.85 -6.60
CA TYR A 142 -8.13 6.03 -6.97
C TYR A 142 -8.36 7.38 -7.63
N LYS A 143 -9.34 7.43 -8.52
CA LYS A 143 -9.91 8.70 -9.00
C LYS A 143 -10.66 9.40 -7.87
N ALA A 144 -10.57 10.73 -7.79
CA ALA A 144 -11.41 11.50 -6.87
C ALA A 144 -12.83 11.69 -7.44
N PRO A 145 -13.88 11.74 -6.58
CA PRO A 145 -13.82 11.55 -5.14
C PRO A 145 -13.41 10.12 -4.75
N PHE A 146 -12.79 9.97 -3.58
CA PHE A 146 -12.46 8.63 -3.09
C PHE A 146 -13.75 7.84 -2.84
N THR A 147 -13.79 6.64 -3.39
CA THR A 147 -14.83 5.65 -3.12
C THR A 147 -14.15 4.30 -3.04
N GLU A 148 -14.24 3.67 -1.88
CA GLU A 148 -13.69 2.33 -1.70
C GLU A 148 -14.39 1.35 -2.63
N ILE A 149 -13.60 0.51 -3.30
CA ILE A 149 -14.14 -0.56 -4.16
C ILE A 149 -14.76 -1.67 -3.29
N ARG A 150 -15.81 -2.32 -3.80
CA ARG A 150 -16.50 -3.40 -3.10
C ARG A 150 -16.77 -4.56 -4.04
N PRO A 151 -16.62 -5.83 -3.60
CA PRO A 151 -16.15 -6.30 -2.27
C PRO A 151 -14.63 -6.15 -2.12
N TYR A 152 -14.19 -5.75 -0.92
CA TYR A 152 -12.79 -5.42 -0.63
C TYR A 152 -12.36 -5.95 0.74
N GLU A 153 -11.14 -6.48 0.81
CA GLU A 153 -10.54 -6.98 2.04
C GLU A 153 -9.02 -6.83 2.02
N TYR A 154 -8.47 -6.07 2.95
CA TYR A 154 -7.02 -5.93 3.20
C TYR A 154 -6.17 -5.73 1.93
N GLY A 155 -6.51 -4.74 1.12
CA GLY A 155 -5.76 -4.46 -0.12
C GLY A 155 -6.15 -5.34 -1.31
N ASN A 156 -7.19 -6.15 -1.19
CA ASN A 156 -7.63 -7.05 -2.23
C ASN A 156 -9.08 -6.77 -2.64
N PHE A 157 -9.34 -6.90 -3.91
CA PHE A 157 -10.68 -6.89 -4.49
C PHE A 157 -11.16 -8.34 -4.73
N LEU A 158 -12.36 -8.65 -4.24
CA LEU A 158 -12.92 -10.01 -4.28
C LEU A 158 -14.03 -10.17 -5.35
N GLY A 159 -14.21 -9.19 -6.23
CA GLY A 159 -15.17 -9.24 -7.33
C GLY A 159 -14.53 -9.63 -8.65
N ASP A 160 -15.37 -9.87 -9.66
CA ASP A 160 -14.94 -10.38 -10.97
C ASP A 160 -14.47 -9.26 -11.91
N GLU A 161 -15.09 -8.07 -11.84
CA GLU A 161 -14.82 -6.98 -12.77
C GLU A 161 -14.08 -5.81 -12.10
N LYS A 162 -12.95 -5.42 -12.68
CA LYS A 162 -12.14 -4.32 -12.16
C LYS A 162 -12.93 -2.99 -12.15
N PRO A 163 -13.10 -2.36 -10.97
CA PRO A 163 -13.78 -1.06 -10.88
C PRO A 163 -13.06 0.05 -11.65
N ASN A 164 -13.82 0.91 -12.34
CA ASN A 164 -13.27 2.02 -13.11
C ASN A 164 -12.66 3.15 -12.25
N SER A 165 -12.91 3.14 -10.94
CA SER A 165 -12.37 4.12 -9.99
C SER A 165 -10.92 3.85 -9.61
N ILE A 166 -10.46 2.57 -9.70
CA ILE A 166 -9.09 2.20 -9.36
C ILE A 166 -8.14 2.46 -10.53
N ILE A 167 -6.92 2.88 -10.22
CA ILE A 167 -5.88 3.26 -11.18
C ILE A 167 -4.68 2.36 -10.98
N ASP A 168 -4.06 1.92 -12.08
CA ASP A 168 -2.77 1.21 -12.04
C ASP A 168 -1.65 2.16 -11.60
N PRO A 169 -1.07 1.97 -10.39
CA PRO A 169 0.01 2.84 -9.92
C PRO A 169 1.24 2.84 -10.83
N ASN A 170 1.50 1.74 -11.56
CA ASN A 170 2.65 1.65 -12.45
C ASN A 170 2.66 2.77 -13.51
N VAL A 171 1.49 3.16 -14.02
CA VAL A 171 1.37 4.24 -15.00
C VAL A 171 1.83 5.58 -14.43
N TYR A 172 1.60 5.81 -13.13
CA TYR A 172 1.95 7.05 -12.44
C TYR A 172 3.40 7.13 -12.00
N PHE A 173 4.03 5.98 -11.72
CA PHE A 173 5.40 5.91 -11.22
C PHE A 173 6.44 5.68 -12.32
N MET A 174 6.03 5.51 -13.58
CA MET A 174 6.98 5.40 -14.69
C MET A 174 7.90 6.62 -14.73
N GLY A 175 9.20 6.39 -14.54
CA GLY A 175 10.22 7.45 -14.55
C GLY A 175 10.40 8.22 -13.24
N VAL A 176 9.68 7.88 -12.16
CA VAL A 176 9.95 8.43 -10.83
C VAL A 176 11.25 7.84 -10.29
N LYS A 177 12.19 8.70 -9.95
CA LYS A 177 13.48 8.30 -9.39
C LYS A 177 13.43 8.29 -7.86
N LYS A 178 14.16 7.36 -7.25
CA LYS A 178 14.44 7.38 -5.82
C LYS A 178 15.19 8.64 -5.47
N VAL A 179 14.75 9.35 -4.44
CA VAL A 179 15.56 10.43 -3.83
C VAL A 179 16.64 9.72 -3.01
N ALA A 180 17.91 9.92 -3.37
CA ALA A 180 19.01 9.46 -2.53
C ALA A 180 18.92 10.16 -1.18
N ASN A 181 19.03 9.39 -0.10
CA ASN A 181 19.15 9.98 1.24
C ASN A 181 20.36 10.91 1.25
N ALA A 182 20.13 12.19 1.62
CA ALA A 182 21.18 13.18 1.80
C ALA A 182 21.93 12.91 3.10
#